data_7902ae72ddc1de07f79dbe35a207ee41
#
_entry.id   7902ae72ddc1de07f79dbe35a207ee41
#
_cell.length_a   1.000
_cell.length_b   1.000
_cell.length_c   1.000
_cell.angle_alpha   90.00
_cell.angle_beta   90.00
_cell.angle_gamma   90.00
#
_symmetry.space_group_name_H-M   'P 1'
#
loop_
_entity.id
_entity.type
_entity.pdbx_description
1 polymer ?
#
loop_
_entity_poly.entity_id
_entity_poly.type
_entity_poly.pdbx_seq_one_letter_code
_entity_poly.pdbx_strand_id
1 'polypeptide(L)'
;MRHFRVVPALALTLAVSVLGVSCGSSSSTSSKTPLIVGSIAATSGSAAPLGSSQQSGTALAVSELANGSIDLRTYDEKSDVQAGATEMKKAISDGAHVVLGPTLSSAAAVANPFAQAAGVPVLGVTNATLDMAAIGNLMWRVSLSENAMVSASVKYAASKKSVKNAVLIWEPADGYSTGSAESFRSAAKANGITITSEQKYVDGATTVSSISAAAVSGSPDAIFFALRSAPAGDFLVATAASKAVRVGGNGFNSLAVLKSSGAAADGLIVSGSWNINTSNANSKKFVESYTKANNAAPDAFAAQGYAAIQILLAALKKAKSTSSADIQVALSKIGTVETVLGPFGFDAQNEPTYPAAVQIVQ
;
A
#
# COMPACT_ATOMS: atom_id res chain seq x y z
N MET A 1 67.27 -27.50 61.41
CA MET A 1 68.51 -26.79 61.16
C MET A 1 68.18 -25.71 60.12
N ARG A 2 67.98 -24.50 60.62
CA ARG A 2 68.90 -23.35 60.54
C ARG A 2 69.47 -23.19 59.11
N HIS A 3 69.10 -22.11 58.38
CA HIS A 3 69.85 -20.87 58.34
C HIS A 3 69.03 -19.72 57.64
N PHE A 4 69.06 -18.56 58.32
CA PHE A 4 68.76 -17.20 57.84
C PHE A 4 69.76 -16.67 56.84
N ARG A 5 69.40 -15.79 55.95
CA ARG A 5 70.18 -14.64 55.42
C ARG A 5 69.29 -13.70 54.63
N VAL A 6 68.90 -12.59 55.20
CA VAL A 6 69.38 -11.19 55.16
C VAL A 6 69.39 -10.54 53.75
N VAL A 7 68.60 -9.50 53.63
CA VAL A 7 68.37 -8.51 52.54
C VAL A 7 69.60 -7.65 52.27
N PRO A 8 69.72 -7.03 51.06
CA PRO A 8 69.73 -5.57 51.10
C PRO A 8 68.84 -4.90 50.11
N ALA A 9 68.29 -3.74 50.52
CA ALA A 9 67.54 -2.76 49.83
C ALA A 9 68.33 -2.11 48.68
N LEU A 10 67.76 -1.85 47.56
CA LEU A 10 68.24 -0.90 46.59
C LEU A 10 67.17 0.02 46.09
N ALA A 11 67.52 1.23 45.96
CA ALA A 11 66.80 2.45 45.85
C ALA A 11 65.82 2.56 44.69
N LEU A 12 64.75 3.28 44.97
CA LEU A 12 63.65 3.75 44.13
C LEU A 12 64.13 4.89 43.27
N THR A 13 64.07 4.75 41.93
CA THR A 13 64.05 5.88 40.99
C THR A 13 62.69 5.99 40.37
N LEU A 14 62.02 7.08 40.69
CA LEU A 14 60.68 7.46 40.20
C LEU A 14 60.82 8.01 38.79
N ALA A 15 60.45 7.24 37.79
CA ALA A 15 60.22 7.74 36.43
C ALA A 15 58.76 8.08 36.25
N VAL A 16 58.45 9.37 36.26
CA VAL A 16 57.11 9.91 35.93
C VAL A 16 56.92 9.80 34.42
N SER A 17 56.23 8.75 33.96
CA SER A 17 55.76 8.66 32.59
C SER A 17 54.46 9.43 32.47
N VAL A 18 54.47 10.59 31.84
CA VAL A 18 53.29 11.33 31.40
C VAL A 18 52.61 10.53 30.30
N LEU A 19 51.59 9.73 30.66
CA LEU A 19 50.67 9.12 29.69
C LEU A 19 49.76 10.21 29.19
N GLY A 20 50.04 10.70 27.98
CA GLY A 20 49.10 11.55 27.21
C GLY A 20 47.79 10.79 27.01
N VAL A 21 46.73 11.24 27.69
CA VAL A 21 45.37 10.82 27.40
C VAL A 21 45.02 11.42 26.03
N SER A 22 45.22 10.65 24.97
CA SER A 22 44.62 10.88 23.69
C SER A 22 43.11 10.69 23.87
N CYS A 23 42.37 11.77 24.01
CA CYS A 23 40.91 11.79 23.80
C CYS A 23 40.65 11.43 22.33
N GLY A 24 40.67 10.16 22.03
CA GLY A 24 40.05 9.64 20.83
C GLY A 24 38.58 9.96 20.92
N SER A 25 38.11 10.97 20.15
CA SER A 25 36.72 11.19 19.89
C SER A 25 36.18 9.94 19.20
N SER A 26 35.78 8.94 19.99
CA SER A 26 34.85 7.91 19.51
C SER A 26 33.59 8.66 19.14
N SER A 27 33.42 8.97 17.85
CA SER A 27 32.12 9.22 17.30
C SER A 27 31.29 7.96 17.59
N SER A 28 30.61 7.95 18.72
CA SER A 28 29.53 7.02 18.98
C SER A 28 28.47 7.32 17.93
N THR A 29 28.52 6.64 16.81
CA THR A 29 27.36 6.42 15.97
C THR A 29 26.34 5.74 16.90
N SER A 30 25.49 6.56 17.53
CA SER A 30 24.30 6.09 18.22
C SER A 30 23.50 5.31 17.18
N SER A 31 23.66 3.99 17.17
CA SER A 31 22.79 3.13 16.38
C SER A 31 21.40 3.31 16.98
N LYS A 32 20.58 4.15 16.34
CA LYS A 32 19.16 4.25 16.71
C LYS A 32 18.58 2.85 16.64
N THR A 33 17.84 2.43 17.65
CA THR A 33 17.09 1.17 17.63
C THR A 33 16.27 1.14 16.34
N PRO A 34 16.29 0.04 15.56
CA PRO A 34 15.53 -0.04 14.33
C PRO A 34 14.04 0.22 14.57
N LEU A 35 13.39 0.86 13.61
CA LEU A 35 11.95 1.03 13.58
C LEU A 35 11.30 -0.34 13.30
N ILE A 36 10.52 -0.85 14.25
CA ILE A 36 9.78 -2.10 14.05
C ILE A 36 8.53 -1.80 13.23
N VAL A 37 8.48 -2.34 12.02
CA VAL A 37 7.37 -2.16 11.06
C VAL A 37 6.63 -3.48 10.92
N GLY A 38 5.36 -3.52 11.34
CA GLY A 38 4.47 -4.64 11.05
C GLY A 38 3.88 -4.49 9.65
N SER A 39 4.14 -5.41 8.74
CA SER A 39 3.53 -5.44 7.41
C SER A 39 2.46 -6.54 7.35
N ILE A 40 1.20 -6.14 7.36
CA ILE A 40 0.05 -7.05 7.29
C ILE A 40 -0.44 -7.05 5.84
N ALA A 41 -0.33 -8.20 5.18
CA ALA A 41 -0.69 -8.32 3.78
C ALA A 41 -1.39 -9.65 3.50
N ALA A 42 -2.32 -9.67 2.53
CA ALA A 42 -2.96 -10.88 2.05
C ALA A 42 -1.99 -11.68 1.17
N THR A 43 -1.07 -12.44 1.76
CA THR A 43 -0.10 -13.25 1.01
C THR A 43 -0.64 -14.62 0.64
N SER A 44 -1.82 -14.99 1.18
CA SER A 44 -2.58 -16.18 0.79
C SER A 44 -4.07 -15.84 0.59
N GLY A 45 -4.84 -16.79 0.02
CA GLY A 45 -6.26 -16.60 -0.28
C GLY A 45 -6.52 -15.81 -1.58
N SER A 46 -7.76 -15.33 -1.75
CA SER A 46 -8.23 -14.73 -3.02
C SER A 46 -7.56 -13.41 -3.39
N ALA A 47 -7.05 -12.67 -2.42
CA ALA A 47 -6.33 -11.40 -2.64
C ALA A 47 -4.80 -11.57 -2.64
N ALA A 48 -4.29 -12.81 -2.63
CA ALA A 48 -2.85 -13.07 -2.61
C ALA A 48 -2.06 -12.35 -3.72
N PRO A 49 -2.55 -12.19 -4.95
CA PRO A 49 -1.83 -11.41 -5.96
C PRO A 49 -1.56 -9.97 -5.54
N LEU A 50 -2.51 -9.33 -4.83
CA LEU A 50 -2.36 -7.95 -4.35
C LEU A 50 -1.37 -7.87 -3.18
N GLY A 51 -1.64 -8.69 -2.16
CA GLY A 51 -0.86 -8.67 -0.92
C GLY A 51 0.58 -9.12 -1.13
N SER A 52 0.82 -10.15 -1.97
CA SER A 52 2.17 -10.58 -2.32
C SER A 52 2.93 -9.50 -3.10
N SER A 53 2.26 -8.80 -4.01
CA SER A 53 2.85 -7.67 -4.74
C SER A 53 3.23 -6.53 -3.80
N GLN A 54 2.31 -6.11 -2.91
CA GLN A 54 2.58 -5.14 -1.84
C GLN A 54 3.79 -5.55 -1.00
N GLN A 55 3.81 -6.79 -0.53
CA GLN A 55 4.87 -7.33 0.34
C GLN A 55 6.23 -7.35 -0.37
N SER A 56 6.26 -7.75 -1.65
CA SER A 56 7.50 -7.77 -2.45
C SER A 56 8.09 -6.37 -2.64
N GLY A 57 7.23 -5.37 -2.93
CA GLY A 57 7.67 -3.98 -3.02
C GLY A 57 8.20 -3.43 -1.69
N THR A 58 7.51 -3.74 -0.58
CA THR A 58 7.93 -3.35 0.78
C THR A 58 9.28 -3.97 1.14
N ALA A 59 9.45 -5.28 0.93
CA ALA A 59 10.69 -6.00 1.23
C ALA A 59 11.87 -5.49 0.40
N LEU A 60 11.66 -5.22 -0.90
CA LEU A 60 12.69 -4.65 -1.76
C LEU A 60 13.14 -3.28 -1.25
N ALA A 61 12.21 -2.40 -0.90
CA ALA A 61 12.54 -1.06 -0.38
C ALA A 61 13.32 -1.13 0.94
N VAL A 62 12.98 -2.05 1.85
CA VAL A 62 13.74 -2.27 3.08
C VAL A 62 15.16 -2.73 2.76
N SER A 63 15.31 -3.70 1.85
CA SER A 63 16.61 -4.21 1.42
C SER A 63 17.50 -3.13 0.81
N GLU A 64 16.95 -2.27 -0.04
CA GLU A 64 17.71 -1.26 -0.77
C GLU A 64 17.98 0.03 0.02
N LEU A 65 17.04 0.44 0.87
CA LEU A 65 17.02 1.80 1.40
C LEU A 65 17.19 1.88 2.91
N ALA A 66 16.85 0.83 3.67
CA ALA A 66 16.75 0.94 5.12
C ALA A 66 18.11 0.90 5.85
N ASN A 67 19.13 0.26 5.29
CA ASN A 67 20.46 0.16 5.91
C ASN A 67 20.40 -0.22 7.40
N GLY A 68 19.56 -1.20 7.76
CA GLY A 68 19.36 -1.67 9.14
C GLY A 68 18.51 -0.76 10.03
N SER A 69 17.95 0.35 9.51
CA SER A 69 17.09 1.25 10.30
C SER A 69 15.64 0.77 10.44
N ILE A 70 15.24 -0.28 9.73
CA ILE A 70 13.90 -0.89 9.77
C ILE A 70 14.04 -2.40 10.08
N ASP A 71 13.29 -2.87 11.08
CA ASP A 71 12.98 -4.26 11.38
C ASP A 71 11.58 -4.57 10.82
N LEU A 72 11.53 -5.19 9.64
CA LEU A 72 10.29 -5.52 8.95
C LEU A 72 9.78 -6.89 9.40
N ARG A 73 8.59 -6.92 10.01
CA ARG A 73 7.88 -8.13 10.44
C ARG A 73 6.63 -8.33 9.60
N THR A 74 6.47 -9.52 9.02
CA THR A 74 5.41 -9.81 8.06
C THR A 74 4.34 -10.69 8.67
N TYR A 75 3.08 -10.39 8.33
CA TYR A 75 1.89 -11.07 8.83
C TYR A 75 0.93 -11.32 7.66
N ASP A 76 0.38 -12.52 7.58
CA ASP A 76 -0.56 -12.89 6.52
C ASP A 76 -2.01 -12.78 6.99
N GLU A 77 -2.77 -11.83 6.43
CA GLU A 77 -4.20 -11.69 6.71
C GLU A 77 -5.07 -12.71 5.97
N LYS A 78 -4.48 -13.58 5.13
CA LYS A 78 -5.13 -14.72 4.46
C LYS A 78 -6.37 -14.36 3.62
N SER A 79 -6.49 -13.10 3.19
CA SER A 79 -7.70 -12.56 2.54
C SER A 79 -8.97 -12.69 3.41
N ASP A 80 -8.79 -12.69 4.73
CA ASP A 80 -9.85 -12.89 5.72
C ASP A 80 -9.91 -11.74 6.72
N VAL A 81 -11.11 -11.23 6.97
CA VAL A 81 -11.34 -10.06 7.83
C VAL A 81 -10.91 -10.32 9.28
N GLN A 82 -11.20 -11.51 9.81
CA GLN A 82 -10.88 -11.87 11.20
C GLN A 82 -9.39 -12.20 11.36
N ALA A 83 -8.78 -12.82 10.35
CA ALA A 83 -7.34 -13.01 10.32
C ALA A 83 -6.61 -11.65 10.32
N GLY A 84 -7.06 -10.67 9.53
CA GLY A 84 -6.51 -9.32 9.53
C GLY A 84 -6.53 -8.65 10.91
N ALA A 85 -7.65 -8.79 11.65
CA ALA A 85 -7.75 -8.28 13.02
C ALA A 85 -6.84 -9.05 14.01
N THR A 86 -6.69 -10.35 13.82
CA THR A 86 -5.80 -11.19 14.64
C THR A 86 -4.34 -10.80 14.42
N GLU A 87 -3.92 -10.66 13.16
CA GLU A 87 -2.56 -10.27 12.82
C GLU A 87 -2.22 -8.82 13.24
N MET A 88 -3.20 -7.90 13.24
CA MET A 88 -3.02 -6.56 13.80
C MET A 88 -2.69 -6.61 15.29
N LYS A 89 -3.48 -7.36 16.07
CA LYS A 89 -3.22 -7.53 17.52
C LYS A 89 -1.86 -8.18 17.76
N LYS A 90 -1.48 -9.15 16.92
CA LYS A 90 -0.18 -9.81 16.99
C LYS A 90 0.96 -8.82 16.69
N ALA A 91 0.87 -8.05 15.61
CA ALA A 91 1.87 -7.04 15.26
C ALA A 91 2.08 -6.02 16.41
N ILE A 92 0.99 -5.55 17.02
CA ILE A 92 1.04 -4.66 18.20
C ILE A 92 1.74 -5.36 19.38
N SER A 93 1.37 -6.60 19.69
CA SER A 93 1.98 -7.39 20.77
C SER A 93 3.45 -7.68 20.53
N ASP A 94 3.86 -7.87 19.27
CA ASP A 94 5.25 -8.06 18.86
C ASP A 94 6.05 -6.74 18.89
N GLY A 95 5.44 -5.61 19.27
CA GLY A 95 6.08 -4.32 19.47
C GLY A 95 6.20 -3.48 18.19
N ALA A 96 5.33 -3.66 17.22
CA ALA A 96 5.33 -2.80 16.02
C ALA A 96 5.14 -1.33 16.41
N HIS A 97 6.03 -0.47 15.95
CA HIS A 97 5.96 0.98 16.14
C HIS A 97 5.03 1.65 15.11
N VAL A 98 4.84 1.00 13.97
CA VAL A 98 3.95 1.39 12.87
C VAL A 98 3.54 0.14 12.10
N VAL A 99 2.32 0.16 11.53
CA VAL A 99 1.81 -0.94 10.70
C VAL A 99 1.57 -0.47 9.27
N LEU A 100 1.96 -1.29 8.30
CA LEU A 100 1.61 -1.19 6.88
C LEU A 100 0.48 -2.18 6.57
N GLY A 101 -0.61 -1.70 6.01
CA GLY A 101 -1.78 -2.55 5.71
C GLY A 101 -2.90 -2.40 6.74
N PRO A 102 -3.80 -3.39 6.90
CA PRO A 102 -4.01 -4.59 6.05
C PRO A 102 -4.22 -4.30 4.56
N THR A 103 -4.09 -5.32 3.70
CA THR A 103 -4.31 -5.17 2.25
C THR A 103 -5.76 -4.83 1.93
N LEU A 104 -6.71 -5.59 2.50
CA LEU A 104 -8.13 -5.43 2.20
C LEU A 104 -8.76 -4.31 3.03
N SER A 105 -9.59 -3.47 2.39
CA SER A 105 -10.35 -2.42 3.09
C SER A 105 -11.30 -3.00 4.13
N SER A 106 -11.91 -4.14 3.87
CA SER A 106 -12.79 -4.85 4.82
C SER A 106 -12.02 -5.35 6.06
N ALA A 107 -10.82 -5.88 5.88
CA ALA A 107 -9.95 -6.30 6.98
C ALA A 107 -9.46 -5.08 7.77
N ALA A 108 -9.05 -4.01 7.09
CA ALA A 108 -8.60 -2.77 7.71
C ALA A 108 -9.69 -2.09 8.55
N ALA A 109 -10.95 -2.14 8.12
CA ALA A 109 -12.09 -1.58 8.88
C ALA A 109 -12.23 -2.22 10.27
N VAL A 110 -11.93 -3.52 10.40
CA VAL A 110 -12.00 -4.25 11.67
C VAL A 110 -10.68 -4.21 12.44
N ALA A 111 -9.55 -4.21 11.75
CA ALA A 111 -8.22 -4.28 12.35
C ALA A 111 -7.71 -2.92 12.86
N ASN A 112 -7.88 -1.85 12.09
CA ASN A 112 -7.29 -0.55 12.39
C ASN A 112 -7.76 0.09 13.71
N PRO A 113 -9.02 -0.10 14.18
CA PRO A 113 -9.42 0.37 15.50
C PRO A 113 -8.55 -0.17 16.66
N PHE A 114 -7.98 -1.38 16.54
CA PHE A 114 -7.05 -1.91 17.55
C PHE A 114 -5.72 -1.14 17.55
N ALA A 115 -5.20 -0.78 16.39
CA ALA A 115 -3.99 0.03 16.28
C ALA A 115 -4.22 1.45 16.79
N GLN A 116 -5.37 2.08 16.48
CA GLN A 116 -5.77 3.38 17.01
C GLN A 116 -5.82 3.36 18.54
N ALA A 117 -6.45 2.34 19.12
CA ALA A 117 -6.55 2.20 20.59
C ALA A 117 -5.18 1.95 21.26
N ALA A 118 -4.27 1.27 20.57
CA ALA A 118 -2.92 1.00 21.06
C ALA A 118 -1.93 2.16 20.82
N GLY A 119 -2.34 3.23 20.16
CA GLY A 119 -1.47 4.35 19.83
C GLY A 119 -0.45 4.06 18.73
N VAL A 120 -0.71 3.06 17.86
CA VAL A 120 0.19 2.63 16.77
C VAL A 120 -0.31 3.21 15.45
N PRO A 121 0.49 4.05 14.76
CA PRO A 121 0.14 4.56 13.43
C PRO A 121 -0.01 3.44 12.40
N VAL A 122 -0.98 3.61 11.49
CA VAL A 122 -1.20 2.70 10.36
C VAL A 122 -1.06 3.46 9.06
N LEU A 123 -0.27 2.94 8.12
CA LEU A 123 -0.25 3.38 6.72
C LEU A 123 -1.04 2.37 5.89
N GLY A 124 -2.23 2.76 5.43
CA GLY A 124 -3.02 1.99 4.49
C GLY A 124 -2.35 1.99 3.11
N VAL A 125 -1.71 0.87 2.76
CA VAL A 125 -0.90 0.78 1.55
C VAL A 125 -1.77 0.59 0.31
N THR A 126 -2.76 -0.29 0.38
CA THR A 126 -3.59 -0.68 -0.77
C THR A 126 -5.10 -0.54 -0.54
N ASN A 127 -5.54 -0.36 0.70
CA ASN A 127 -6.96 -0.17 1.05
C ASN A 127 -7.48 1.20 0.60
N ALA A 128 -8.28 1.20 -0.47
CA ALA A 128 -8.69 2.41 -1.17
C ALA A 128 -10.08 2.92 -0.77
N THR A 129 -11.00 2.05 -0.30
CA THR A 129 -12.41 2.43 -0.04
C THR A 129 -12.71 2.75 1.42
N LEU A 130 -11.77 2.45 2.34
CA LEU A 130 -11.97 2.72 3.76
C LEU A 130 -11.84 4.22 4.03
N ASP A 131 -12.78 4.79 4.79
CA ASP A 131 -12.61 6.11 5.38
C ASP A 131 -11.64 6.01 6.57
N MET A 132 -10.37 6.28 6.29
CA MET A 132 -9.31 6.19 7.30
C MET A 132 -9.50 7.23 8.40
N ALA A 133 -9.93 8.43 8.04
CA ALA A 133 -10.10 9.53 9.00
C ALA A 133 -11.21 9.25 10.01
N ALA A 134 -12.26 8.51 9.62
CA ALA A 134 -13.34 8.12 10.53
C ALA A 134 -12.88 7.16 11.65
N ILE A 135 -11.77 6.42 11.47
CA ILE A 135 -11.22 5.54 12.48
C ILE A 135 -10.44 6.32 13.53
N GLY A 136 -9.67 7.32 13.10
CA GLY A 136 -8.89 8.16 14.00
C GLY A 136 -7.67 8.80 13.34
N ASN A 137 -6.98 9.61 14.13
CA ASN A 137 -5.88 10.45 13.68
C ASN A 137 -4.53 9.72 13.49
N LEU A 138 -4.46 8.44 13.82
CA LEU A 138 -3.29 7.59 13.57
C LEU A 138 -3.35 6.85 12.25
N MET A 139 -4.41 7.07 11.48
CA MET A 139 -4.62 6.43 10.19
C MET A 139 -4.11 7.32 9.06
N TRP A 140 -3.25 6.77 8.24
CA TRP A 140 -2.59 7.42 7.10
C TRP A 140 -2.81 6.58 5.84
N ARG A 141 -2.86 7.18 4.66
CA ARG A 141 -3.04 6.46 3.42
C ARG A 141 -1.87 6.68 2.47
N VAL A 142 -1.35 5.61 1.90
CA VAL A 142 -0.34 5.65 0.82
C VAL A 142 -1.01 5.56 -0.55
N SER A 143 -1.98 4.65 -0.72
CA SER A 143 -2.77 4.56 -1.94
C SER A 143 -3.69 5.77 -2.10
N LEU A 144 -4.03 6.12 -3.33
CA LEU A 144 -5.15 7.04 -3.55
C LEU A 144 -6.45 6.41 -3.07
N SER A 145 -7.41 7.25 -2.64
CA SER A 145 -8.75 6.77 -2.37
C SER A 145 -9.44 6.29 -3.65
N GLU A 146 -10.32 5.30 -3.52
CA GLU A 146 -11.10 4.78 -4.64
C GLU A 146 -11.89 5.91 -5.32
N ASN A 147 -12.44 6.82 -4.52
CA ASN A 147 -13.16 7.98 -5.04
C ASN A 147 -12.29 8.86 -5.94
N ALA A 148 -11.04 9.12 -5.58
CA ALA A 148 -10.12 9.90 -6.40
C ALA A 148 -9.80 9.20 -7.73
N MET A 149 -9.53 7.89 -7.68
CA MET A 149 -9.21 7.09 -8.86
C MET A 149 -10.41 6.92 -9.78
N VAL A 150 -11.56 6.51 -9.25
CA VAL A 150 -12.80 6.33 -10.03
C VAL A 150 -13.26 7.65 -10.63
N SER A 151 -13.19 8.77 -9.89
CA SER A 151 -13.54 10.10 -10.42
C SER A 151 -12.72 10.46 -11.66
N ALA A 152 -11.42 10.16 -11.65
CA ALA A 152 -10.54 10.42 -12.80
C ALA A 152 -10.91 9.53 -14.00
N SER A 153 -11.14 8.23 -13.82
CA SER A 153 -11.54 7.29 -14.87
C SER A 153 -12.90 7.64 -15.47
N VAL A 154 -13.90 7.93 -14.64
CA VAL A 154 -15.25 8.26 -15.10
C VAL A 154 -15.27 9.60 -15.82
N LYS A 155 -14.56 10.62 -15.34
CA LYS A 155 -14.36 11.89 -16.04
C LYS A 155 -13.73 11.70 -17.41
N TYR A 156 -12.74 10.84 -17.52
CA TYR A 156 -12.12 10.50 -18.80
C TYR A 156 -13.14 9.82 -19.73
N ALA A 157 -13.89 8.82 -19.26
CA ALA A 157 -14.94 8.14 -20.04
C ALA A 157 -16.01 9.13 -20.53
N ALA A 158 -16.49 10.02 -19.69
CA ALA A 158 -17.45 11.06 -20.06
C ALA A 158 -16.90 11.99 -21.16
N SER A 159 -15.68 12.51 -20.99
CA SER A 159 -15.14 13.56 -21.85
C SER A 159 -14.49 13.05 -23.13
N LYS A 160 -13.83 11.88 -23.10
CA LYS A 160 -13.04 11.34 -24.22
C LYS A 160 -13.71 10.18 -24.96
N LYS A 161 -14.71 9.55 -24.35
CA LYS A 161 -15.47 8.43 -24.94
C LYS A 161 -16.96 8.74 -25.06
N SER A 162 -17.39 9.96 -24.71
CA SER A 162 -18.78 10.44 -24.84
C SER A 162 -19.83 9.59 -24.12
N VAL A 163 -19.46 8.93 -23.04
CA VAL A 163 -20.33 8.09 -22.20
C VAL A 163 -21.45 8.96 -21.59
N LYS A 164 -22.71 8.54 -21.75
CA LYS A 164 -23.90 9.20 -21.19
C LYS A 164 -24.71 8.30 -20.26
N ASN A 165 -24.62 6.98 -20.47
CA ASN A 165 -25.28 6.01 -19.64
C ASN A 165 -24.34 4.84 -19.35
N ALA A 166 -24.53 4.20 -18.20
CA ALA A 166 -23.70 3.09 -17.76
C ALA A 166 -24.52 2.06 -16.97
N VAL A 167 -24.01 0.82 -16.96
CA VAL A 167 -24.43 -0.22 -16.03
C VAL A 167 -23.31 -0.39 -15.00
N LEU A 168 -23.66 -0.53 -13.73
CA LEU A 168 -22.72 -0.77 -12.64
C LEU A 168 -22.80 -2.23 -12.19
N ILE A 169 -21.66 -2.92 -12.13
CA ILE A 169 -21.54 -4.28 -11.56
C ILE A 169 -20.79 -4.17 -10.24
N TRP A 170 -21.36 -4.74 -9.17
CA TRP A 170 -20.76 -4.69 -7.85
C TRP A 170 -21.15 -5.88 -6.96
N GLU A 171 -20.42 -6.12 -5.86
CA GLU A 171 -20.62 -7.23 -4.93
C GLU A 171 -21.07 -6.68 -3.56
N PRO A 172 -22.34 -6.84 -3.16
CA PRO A 172 -22.88 -6.23 -1.94
C PRO A 172 -22.30 -6.81 -0.63
N ALA A 173 -21.78 -8.02 -0.66
CA ALA A 173 -21.19 -8.65 0.51
C ALA A 173 -19.73 -8.23 0.79
N ASP A 174 -19.09 -7.51 -0.15
CA ASP A 174 -17.71 -7.07 -0.03
C ASP A 174 -17.61 -5.57 0.26
N GLY A 175 -16.89 -5.21 1.32
CA GLY A 175 -16.75 -3.82 1.76
C GLY A 175 -16.01 -2.92 0.77
N TYR A 176 -14.98 -3.44 0.06
CA TYR A 176 -14.32 -2.70 -1.00
C TYR A 176 -15.28 -2.44 -2.16
N SER A 177 -15.96 -3.48 -2.63
CA SER A 177 -16.89 -3.39 -3.75
C SER A 177 -18.03 -2.40 -3.48
N THR A 178 -18.57 -2.40 -2.26
CA THR A 178 -19.59 -1.44 -1.83
C THR A 178 -19.09 0.00 -1.88
N GLY A 179 -17.91 0.28 -1.32
CA GLY A 179 -17.30 1.62 -1.35
C GLY A 179 -16.91 2.06 -2.76
N SER A 180 -16.44 1.14 -3.61
CA SER A 180 -16.16 1.40 -5.03
C SER A 180 -17.44 1.74 -5.79
N ALA A 181 -18.54 1.02 -5.54
CA ALA A 181 -19.85 1.32 -6.15
C ALA A 181 -20.35 2.73 -5.80
N GLU A 182 -20.19 3.16 -4.54
CA GLU A 182 -20.52 4.55 -4.13
C GLU A 182 -19.64 5.57 -4.87
N SER A 183 -18.35 5.26 -5.05
CA SER A 183 -17.44 6.12 -5.82
C SER A 183 -17.89 6.25 -7.28
N PHE A 184 -18.30 5.14 -7.92
CA PHE A 184 -18.85 5.16 -9.28
C PHE A 184 -20.15 5.94 -9.38
N ARG A 185 -21.09 5.79 -8.43
CA ARG A 185 -22.36 6.55 -8.40
C ARG A 185 -22.07 8.05 -8.29
N SER A 186 -21.21 8.44 -7.38
CA SER A 186 -20.81 9.83 -7.17
C SER A 186 -20.13 10.42 -8.40
N ALA A 187 -19.18 9.69 -9.00
CA ALA A 187 -18.47 10.13 -10.19
C ALA A 187 -19.38 10.21 -11.42
N ALA A 188 -20.30 9.25 -11.61
CA ALA A 188 -21.29 9.27 -12.68
C ALA A 188 -22.17 10.52 -12.57
N LYS A 189 -22.74 10.77 -11.39
CA LYS A 189 -23.56 11.96 -11.13
C LYS A 189 -22.80 13.26 -11.43
N ALA A 190 -21.56 13.38 -10.96
CA ALA A 190 -20.72 14.56 -11.17
C ALA A 190 -20.38 14.81 -12.65
N ASN A 191 -20.41 13.78 -13.51
CA ASN A 191 -20.08 13.87 -14.93
C ASN A 191 -21.31 13.74 -15.86
N GLY A 192 -22.55 13.80 -15.32
CA GLY A 192 -23.77 13.71 -16.11
C GLY A 192 -24.01 12.35 -16.77
N ILE A 193 -23.48 11.27 -16.18
CA ILE A 193 -23.72 9.90 -16.63
C ILE A 193 -24.86 9.29 -15.81
N THR A 194 -25.85 8.71 -16.49
CA THR A 194 -26.95 8.00 -15.85
C THR A 194 -26.58 6.53 -15.65
N ILE A 195 -26.60 6.03 -14.42
CA ILE A 195 -26.55 4.59 -14.14
C ILE A 195 -27.95 4.03 -14.39
N THR A 196 -28.13 3.32 -15.50
CA THR A 196 -29.43 2.79 -15.94
C THR A 196 -29.82 1.51 -15.24
N SER A 197 -28.86 0.73 -14.79
CA SER A 197 -29.10 -0.45 -13.96
C SER A 197 -27.88 -0.82 -13.14
N GLU A 198 -28.11 -1.58 -12.07
CA GLU A 198 -27.07 -2.14 -11.23
C GLU A 198 -27.20 -3.66 -11.18
N GLN A 199 -26.10 -4.36 -11.44
CA GLN A 199 -26.02 -5.79 -11.41
C GLN A 199 -25.25 -6.24 -10.16
N LYS A 200 -25.90 -7.00 -9.30
CA LYS A 200 -25.32 -7.49 -8.05
C LYS A 200 -24.69 -8.86 -8.27
N TYR A 201 -23.39 -8.92 -8.23
CA TYR A 201 -22.66 -10.19 -8.18
C TYR A 201 -22.65 -10.71 -6.75
N VAL A 202 -23.07 -11.97 -6.57
CA VAL A 202 -23.02 -12.65 -5.27
C VAL A 202 -22.32 -13.97 -5.50
N ASP A 203 -21.11 -14.09 -4.95
CA ASP A 203 -20.28 -15.28 -5.09
C ASP A 203 -21.02 -16.52 -4.59
N GLY A 204 -21.00 -17.60 -5.38
CA GLY A 204 -21.74 -18.83 -5.11
C GLY A 204 -23.25 -18.78 -5.38
N ALA A 205 -23.88 -17.60 -5.55
CA ALA A 205 -25.33 -17.48 -5.81
C ALA A 205 -25.64 -16.95 -7.22
N THR A 206 -24.75 -16.12 -7.81
CA THR A 206 -24.87 -15.65 -9.20
C THR A 206 -23.64 -16.04 -10.01
N THR A 207 -23.78 -16.13 -11.33
CA THR A 207 -22.66 -16.44 -12.21
C THR A 207 -22.15 -15.19 -12.91
N VAL A 208 -20.86 -15.13 -13.20
CA VAL A 208 -20.26 -14.06 -14.01
C VAL A 208 -20.98 -13.94 -15.35
N SER A 209 -21.31 -15.09 -15.98
CA SER A 209 -22.02 -15.13 -17.27
C SER A 209 -23.39 -14.47 -17.20
N SER A 210 -24.24 -14.81 -16.18
CA SER A 210 -25.56 -14.23 -16.05
C SER A 210 -25.55 -12.73 -15.78
N ILE A 211 -24.65 -12.28 -14.91
CA ILE A 211 -24.48 -10.86 -14.57
C ILE A 211 -23.96 -10.07 -15.78
N SER A 212 -22.96 -10.62 -16.51
CA SER A 212 -22.41 -9.98 -17.71
C SER A 212 -23.45 -9.87 -18.83
N ALA A 213 -24.23 -10.93 -19.06
CA ALA A 213 -25.33 -10.91 -20.04
C ALA A 213 -26.37 -9.84 -19.71
N ALA A 214 -26.77 -9.71 -18.45
CA ALA A 214 -27.68 -8.67 -18.00
C ALA A 214 -27.08 -7.27 -18.18
N ALA A 215 -25.77 -7.11 -17.89
CA ALA A 215 -25.09 -5.82 -18.01
C ALA A 215 -24.99 -5.32 -19.45
N VAL A 216 -24.87 -6.20 -20.44
CA VAL A 216 -24.73 -5.80 -21.85
C VAL A 216 -26.08 -5.74 -22.59
N SER A 217 -27.16 -6.28 -22.03
CA SER A 217 -28.46 -6.45 -22.73
C SER A 217 -29.08 -5.15 -23.21
N GLY A 218 -28.89 -4.05 -22.47
CA GLY A 218 -29.39 -2.71 -22.81
C GLY A 218 -28.49 -1.90 -23.73
N SER A 219 -27.42 -2.48 -24.24
CA SER A 219 -26.38 -1.78 -25.03
C SER A 219 -25.91 -0.47 -24.38
N PRO A 220 -25.47 -0.48 -23.10
CA PRO A 220 -25.04 0.73 -22.43
C PRO A 220 -23.80 1.34 -23.09
N ASP A 221 -23.60 2.66 -22.92
CA ASP A 221 -22.36 3.31 -23.38
C ASP A 221 -21.15 2.81 -22.59
N ALA A 222 -21.34 2.48 -21.30
CA ALA A 222 -20.27 1.96 -20.45
C ALA A 222 -20.74 0.88 -19.48
N ILE A 223 -19.79 0.04 -19.05
CA ILE A 223 -19.92 -0.87 -17.93
C ILE A 223 -18.89 -0.45 -16.87
N PHE A 224 -19.37 -0.14 -15.67
CA PHE A 224 -18.56 0.18 -14.51
C PHE A 224 -18.40 -1.06 -13.64
N PHE A 225 -17.18 -1.39 -13.29
CA PHE A 225 -16.85 -2.57 -12.50
C PHE A 225 -16.33 -2.14 -11.12
N ALA A 226 -17.19 -2.20 -10.12
CA ALA A 226 -16.82 -2.02 -8.72
C ALA A 226 -16.60 -3.39 -8.06
N LEU A 227 -15.54 -4.08 -8.45
CA LEU A 227 -15.27 -5.48 -8.08
C LEU A 227 -13.86 -5.66 -7.52
N ARG A 228 -13.72 -6.64 -6.62
CA ARG A 228 -12.42 -7.17 -6.17
C ARG A 228 -11.65 -7.75 -7.37
N SER A 229 -10.35 -7.96 -7.18
CA SER A 229 -9.49 -8.57 -8.21
C SER A 229 -9.87 -10.02 -8.53
N ALA A 230 -10.41 -10.79 -7.57
CA ALA A 230 -10.70 -12.19 -7.77
C ALA A 230 -11.69 -12.46 -8.93
N PRO A 231 -12.88 -11.84 -9.02
CA PRO A 231 -13.80 -12.02 -10.15
C PRO A 231 -13.50 -11.11 -11.36
N ALA A 232 -12.59 -10.12 -11.23
CA ALA A 232 -12.41 -9.06 -12.21
C ALA A 232 -12.03 -9.58 -13.61
N GLY A 233 -11.11 -10.55 -13.68
CA GLY A 233 -10.66 -11.15 -14.93
C GLY A 233 -11.78 -11.83 -15.70
N ASP A 234 -12.61 -12.60 -15.02
CA ASP A 234 -13.73 -13.32 -15.62
C ASP A 234 -14.78 -12.37 -16.18
N PHE A 235 -15.05 -11.24 -15.48
CA PHE A 235 -15.95 -10.20 -15.99
C PHE A 235 -15.40 -9.49 -17.23
N LEU A 236 -14.08 -9.27 -17.31
CA LEU A 236 -13.45 -8.73 -18.52
C LEU A 236 -13.62 -9.67 -19.69
N VAL A 237 -13.41 -10.97 -19.52
CA VAL A 237 -13.60 -11.99 -20.55
C VAL A 237 -15.08 -12.06 -20.97
N ALA A 238 -16.00 -12.12 -20.02
CA ALA A 238 -17.43 -12.25 -20.32
C ALA A 238 -18.04 -11.01 -21.01
N THR A 239 -17.43 -9.83 -20.88
CA THR A 239 -17.88 -8.59 -21.51
C THR A 239 -17.03 -8.14 -22.69
N ALA A 240 -16.04 -8.93 -23.11
CA ALA A 240 -15.07 -8.55 -24.15
C ALA A 240 -15.73 -8.23 -25.50
N ALA A 241 -16.80 -8.95 -25.86
CA ALA A 241 -17.53 -8.74 -27.12
C ALA A 241 -18.45 -7.49 -27.11
N SER A 242 -18.67 -6.85 -25.96
CA SER A 242 -19.46 -5.64 -25.84
C SER A 242 -18.72 -4.44 -26.44
N LYS A 243 -19.49 -3.54 -27.08
CA LYS A 243 -18.97 -2.23 -27.53
C LYS A 243 -18.92 -1.18 -26.43
N ALA A 244 -19.47 -1.49 -25.24
CA ALA A 244 -19.48 -0.59 -24.09
C ALA A 244 -18.06 -0.25 -23.64
N VAL A 245 -17.83 1.00 -23.27
CA VAL A 245 -16.60 1.41 -22.60
C VAL A 245 -16.52 0.72 -21.25
N ARG A 246 -15.44 0.02 -20.97
CA ARG A 246 -15.23 -0.69 -19.71
C ARG A 246 -14.38 0.16 -18.78
N VAL A 247 -14.89 0.41 -17.56
CA VAL A 247 -14.21 1.22 -16.55
C VAL A 247 -14.12 0.42 -15.26
N GLY A 248 -12.91 0.13 -14.82
CA GLY A 248 -12.65 -0.64 -13.59
C GLY A 248 -12.23 0.25 -12.43
N GLY A 249 -12.57 -0.19 -11.21
CA GLY A 249 -12.02 0.33 -9.96
C GLY A 249 -10.59 -0.19 -9.71
N ASN A 250 -10.04 0.13 -8.54
CA ASN A 250 -8.65 -0.22 -8.18
C ASN A 250 -8.35 -1.73 -8.21
N GLY A 251 -9.36 -2.59 -8.00
CA GLY A 251 -9.21 -4.05 -8.11
C GLY A 251 -8.69 -4.51 -9.48
N PHE A 252 -8.84 -3.70 -10.51
CA PHE A 252 -8.38 -3.98 -11.88
C PHE A 252 -6.94 -3.52 -12.16
N ASN A 253 -6.27 -2.85 -11.23
CA ASN A 253 -4.86 -2.45 -11.37
C ASN A 253 -3.87 -3.60 -11.13
N SER A 254 -4.34 -4.82 -10.89
CA SER A 254 -3.50 -6.00 -10.69
C SER A 254 -3.01 -6.56 -12.03
N LEU A 255 -1.69 -6.73 -12.17
CA LEU A 255 -1.10 -7.42 -13.33
C LEU A 255 -1.60 -8.87 -13.47
N ALA A 256 -1.94 -9.55 -12.37
CA ALA A 256 -2.49 -10.89 -12.41
C ALA A 256 -3.85 -10.90 -13.10
N VAL A 257 -4.72 -9.91 -12.79
CA VAL A 257 -6.02 -9.73 -13.46
C VAL A 257 -5.83 -9.46 -14.95
N LEU A 258 -4.95 -8.52 -15.32
CA LEU A 258 -4.70 -8.17 -16.72
C LEU A 258 -4.12 -9.36 -17.50
N LYS A 259 -3.18 -10.10 -16.93
CA LYS A 259 -2.60 -11.30 -17.56
C LYS A 259 -3.62 -12.42 -17.75
N SER A 260 -4.45 -12.70 -16.73
CA SER A 260 -5.48 -13.75 -16.85
C SER A 260 -6.57 -13.41 -17.86
N SER A 261 -6.85 -12.12 -18.05
CA SER A 261 -7.83 -11.65 -19.02
C SER A 261 -7.29 -11.59 -20.45
N GLY A 262 -5.96 -11.51 -20.64
CA GLY A 262 -5.33 -11.38 -21.95
C GLY A 262 -5.94 -10.23 -22.77
N ALA A 263 -6.17 -10.45 -24.07
CA ALA A 263 -6.76 -9.45 -24.96
C ALA A 263 -8.18 -9.00 -24.54
N ALA A 264 -8.85 -9.73 -23.66
CA ALA A 264 -10.13 -9.29 -23.12
C ALA A 264 -10.00 -8.04 -22.21
N ALA A 265 -8.80 -7.71 -21.74
CA ALA A 265 -8.54 -6.48 -21.00
C ALA A 265 -8.35 -5.25 -21.89
N ASP A 266 -8.11 -5.40 -23.18
CA ASP A 266 -7.80 -4.28 -24.09
C ASP A 266 -8.92 -3.23 -24.08
N GLY A 267 -8.52 -1.97 -23.98
CA GLY A 267 -9.46 -0.84 -23.91
C GLY A 267 -10.09 -0.60 -22.53
N LEU A 268 -9.80 -1.43 -21.53
CA LEU A 268 -10.22 -1.16 -20.15
C LEU A 268 -9.61 0.16 -19.66
N ILE A 269 -10.46 1.04 -19.13
CA ILE A 269 -10.04 2.28 -18.48
C ILE A 269 -9.95 2.02 -16.97
N VAL A 270 -8.81 2.30 -16.40
CA VAL A 270 -8.60 2.30 -14.95
C VAL A 270 -7.82 3.54 -14.55
N SER A 271 -7.95 3.96 -13.31
CA SER A 271 -7.01 4.91 -12.71
C SER A 271 -6.29 4.26 -11.56
N GLY A 272 -5.04 4.60 -11.37
CA GLY A 272 -4.21 4.04 -10.33
C GLY A 272 -3.32 5.07 -9.67
N SER A 273 -2.72 4.64 -8.58
CA SER A 273 -1.71 5.39 -7.84
C SER A 273 -0.38 5.46 -8.60
N TRP A 274 -0.18 4.60 -9.58
CA TRP A 274 1.08 4.46 -10.29
C TRP A 274 0.89 3.83 -11.67
N ASN A 275 1.81 4.13 -12.58
CA ASN A 275 1.88 3.54 -13.92
C ASN A 275 3.33 3.18 -14.23
N ILE A 276 3.56 1.96 -14.73
CA ILE A 276 4.89 1.46 -15.10
C ILE A 276 5.57 2.33 -16.17
N ASN A 277 4.81 3.00 -17.03
CA ASN A 277 5.30 3.85 -18.11
C ASN A 277 5.54 5.31 -17.67
N THR A 278 5.56 5.59 -16.36
CA THR A 278 5.81 6.95 -15.84
C THR A 278 7.21 7.46 -16.23
N SER A 279 7.32 8.77 -16.42
CA SER A 279 8.61 9.43 -16.66
C SER A 279 9.46 9.63 -15.39
N ASN A 280 8.90 9.39 -14.21
CA ASN A 280 9.57 9.57 -12.91
C ASN A 280 10.85 8.71 -12.81
N ALA A 281 11.99 9.36 -12.53
CA ALA A 281 13.29 8.69 -12.47
C ALA A 281 13.39 7.66 -11.32
N ASN A 282 12.77 7.95 -10.15
CA ASN A 282 12.73 7.01 -9.03
C ASN A 282 11.91 5.77 -9.39
N SER A 283 10.81 5.98 -10.11
CA SER A 283 9.96 4.88 -10.58
C SER A 283 10.69 4.00 -11.59
N LYS A 284 11.45 4.56 -12.53
CA LYS A 284 12.24 3.77 -13.50
C LYS A 284 13.27 2.88 -12.80
N LYS A 285 14.01 3.43 -11.83
CA LYS A 285 14.96 2.65 -11.02
C LYS A 285 14.26 1.54 -10.24
N PHE A 286 13.10 1.83 -9.66
CA PHE A 286 12.29 0.82 -8.97
C PHE A 286 11.86 -0.30 -9.92
N VAL A 287 11.40 0.02 -11.14
CA VAL A 287 11.02 -0.99 -12.14
C VAL A 287 12.19 -1.91 -12.47
N GLU A 288 13.37 -1.35 -12.69
CA GLU A 288 14.59 -2.11 -12.98
C GLU A 288 14.97 -3.05 -11.82
N SER A 289 15.05 -2.52 -10.58
CA SER A 289 15.45 -3.30 -9.42
C SER A 289 14.39 -4.33 -9.02
N TYR A 290 13.10 -3.98 -9.10
CA TYR A 290 12.02 -4.92 -8.82
C TYR A 290 12.00 -6.08 -9.83
N THR A 291 12.12 -5.76 -11.12
CA THR A 291 12.16 -6.78 -12.19
C THR A 291 13.33 -7.74 -11.99
N LYS A 292 14.50 -7.21 -11.64
CA LYS A 292 15.70 -8.01 -11.34
C LYS A 292 15.50 -8.91 -10.11
N ALA A 293 14.88 -8.39 -9.04
CA ALA A 293 14.70 -9.12 -7.79
C ALA A 293 13.61 -10.20 -7.87
N ASN A 294 12.54 -9.94 -8.62
CA ASN A 294 11.33 -10.79 -8.64
C ASN A 294 11.13 -11.54 -9.97
N ASN A 295 11.98 -11.35 -10.97
CA ASN A 295 11.83 -11.89 -12.32
C ASN A 295 10.43 -11.60 -12.93
N ALA A 296 9.84 -10.47 -12.57
CA ALA A 296 8.51 -10.02 -12.99
C ALA A 296 8.45 -8.49 -12.94
N ALA A 297 7.67 -7.88 -13.84
CA ALA A 297 7.40 -6.45 -13.77
C ALA A 297 6.59 -6.10 -12.50
N PRO A 298 6.84 -4.95 -11.87
CA PRO A 298 6.02 -4.48 -10.75
C PRO A 298 4.64 -4.00 -11.24
N ASP A 299 3.68 -4.04 -10.34
CA ASP A 299 2.37 -3.37 -10.48
C ASP A 299 2.24 -2.19 -9.50
N ALA A 300 1.07 -1.56 -9.50
CA ALA A 300 0.79 -0.42 -8.62
C ALA A 300 0.89 -0.79 -7.12
N PHE A 301 0.55 -2.03 -6.74
CA PHE A 301 0.59 -2.47 -5.35
C PHE A 301 2.03 -2.65 -4.86
N ALA A 302 2.92 -3.16 -5.71
CA ALA A 302 4.36 -3.21 -5.43
C ALA A 302 4.95 -1.80 -5.29
N ALA A 303 4.57 -0.87 -6.18
CA ALA A 303 5.02 0.53 -6.10
C ALA A 303 4.54 1.22 -4.82
N GLN A 304 3.30 0.97 -4.39
CA GLN A 304 2.77 1.49 -3.13
C GLN A 304 3.50 0.92 -1.91
N GLY A 305 3.79 -0.39 -1.90
CA GLY A 305 4.58 -1.02 -0.83
C GLY A 305 5.99 -0.44 -0.73
N TYR A 306 6.65 -0.21 -1.86
CA TYR A 306 7.96 0.43 -1.92
C TYR A 306 7.90 1.88 -1.42
N ALA A 307 6.91 2.67 -1.86
CA ALA A 307 6.71 4.05 -1.44
C ALA A 307 6.42 4.17 0.05
N ALA A 308 5.69 3.24 0.65
CA ALA A 308 5.42 3.23 2.09
C ALA A 308 6.72 3.25 2.91
N ILE A 309 7.73 2.49 2.49
CA ILE A 309 9.06 2.49 3.13
C ILE A 309 9.79 3.82 2.87
N GLN A 310 9.72 4.38 1.67
CA GLN A 310 10.31 5.70 1.39
C GLN A 310 9.71 6.78 2.31
N ILE A 311 8.39 6.74 2.51
CA ILE A 311 7.66 7.65 3.41
C ILE A 311 8.11 7.44 4.87
N LEU A 312 8.18 6.19 5.34
CA LEU A 312 8.65 5.88 6.70
C LEU A 312 10.10 6.30 6.93
N LEU A 313 10.99 6.11 5.97
CA LEU A 313 12.38 6.57 6.07
C LEU A 313 12.49 8.09 6.10
N ALA A 314 11.63 8.81 5.36
CA ALA A 314 11.54 10.26 5.44
C ALA A 314 11.01 10.74 6.78
N ALA A 315 10.00 10.06 7.34
CA ALA A 315 9.48 10.31 8.68
C ALA A 315 10.56 10.04 9.75
N LEU A 316 11.27 8.91 9.66
CA LEU A 316 12.31 8.51 10.61
C LEU A 316 13.47 9.54 10.68
N LYS A 317 13.81 10.21 9.57
CA LYS A 317 14.79 11.31 9.55
C LYS A 317 14.34 12.50 10.38
N LYS A 318 13.03 12.73 10.53
CA LYS A 318 12.43 13.84 11.29
C LYS A 318 12.01 13.46 12.70
N ALA A 319 11.85 12.18 12.97
CA ALA A 319 11.43 11.65 14.26
C ALA A 319 12.52 11.80 15.33
N LYS A 320 12.12 12.11 16.58
CA LYS A 320 13.03 12.17 17.72
C LYS A 320 13.50 10.80 18.14
N SER A 321 12.61 9.80 18.08
CA SER A 321 12.88 8.40 18.37
C SER A 321 12.07 7.49 17.43
N THR A 322 12.20 6.17 17.58
CA THR A 322 11.41 5.17 16.86
C THR A 322 10.05 4.87 17.52
N SER A 323 9.66 5.59 18.59
CA SER A 323 8.36 5.38 19.22
C SER A 323 7.21 5.72 18.28
N SER A 324 6.08 5.01 18.43
CA SER A 324 4.86 5.26 17.65
C SER A 324 4.43 6.73 17.67
N ALA A 325 4.51 7.38 18.83
CA ALA A 325 4.15 8.79 19.00
C ALA A 325 5.07 9.72 18.21
N ASP A 326 6.40 9.49 18.25
CA ASP A 326 7.35 10.32 17.50
C ASP A 326 7.24 10.09 15.99
N ILE A 327 6.95 8.84 15.55
CA ILE A 327 6.68 8.52 14.13
C ILE A 327 5.41 9.21 13.66
N GLN A 328 4.31 9.19 14.44
CA GLN A 328 3.09 9.91 14.11
C GLN A 328 3.33 11.42 13.94
N VAL A 329 4.04 12.04 14.88
CA VAL A 329 4.41 13.46 14.79
C VAL A 329 5.28 13.73 13.56
N ALA A 330 6.18 12.83 13.21
CA ALA A 330 7.02 12.97 12.03
C ALA A 330 6.23 12.82 10.73
N LEU A 331 5.27 11.89 10.66
CA LEU A 331 4.35 11.74 9.52
C LEU A 331 3.52 13.00 9.30
N SER A 332 2.95 13.60 10.37
CA SER A 332 2.15 14.83 10.26
C SER A 332 2.95 16.05 9.76
N LYS A 333 4.28 15.99 9.82
CA LYS A 333 5.20 17.06 9.40
C LYS A 333 6.11 16.64 8.25
N ILE A 334 5.72 15.60 7.52
CA ILE A 334 6.63 15.00 6.53
C ILE A 334 6.95 15.97 5.39
N GLY A 335 5.99 16.80 4.98
CA GLY A 335 6.08 17.66 3.80
C GLY A 335 6.07 16.85 2.51
N THR A 336 6.68 17.38 1.46
CA THR A 336 6.79 16.65 0.18
C THR A 336 7.98 15.69 0.22
N VAL A 337 7.74 14.44 -0.17
CA VAL A 337 8.75 13.37 -0.29
C VAL A 337 8.75 12.87 -1.72
N GLU A 338 9.92 12.80 -2.34
CA GLU A 338 10.07 12.17 -3.65
C GLU A 338 10.02 10.64 -3.50
N THR A 339 9.00 10.04 -4.09
CA THR A 339 8.76 8.59 -4.04
C THR A 339 8.69 7.99 -5.45
N VAL A 340 8.55 6.67 -5.52
CA VAL A 340 8.26 5.99 -6.79
C VAL A 340 6.88 6.34 -7.34
N LEU A 341 5.96 6.82 -6.50
CA LEU A 341 4.65 7.34 -6.92
C LEU A 341 4.72 8.79 -7.43
N GLY A 342 5.87 9.44 -7.32
CA GLY A 342 6.09 10.86 -7.59
C GLY A 342 6.20 11.68 -6.31
N PRO A 343 6.08 13.02 -6.41
CA PRO A 343 6.03 13.91 -5.25
C PRO A 343 4.84 13.56 -4.37
N PHE A 344 5.12 13.13 -3.15
CA PHE A 344 4.15 12.61 -2.20
C PHE A 344 4.06 13.50 -0.96
N GLY A 345 2.87 13.75 -0.48
CA GLY A 345 2.60 14.41 0.80
C GLY A 345 1.27 13.94 1.36
N PHE A 346 0.98 14.38 2.59
CA PHE A 346 -0.33 14.16 3.21
C PHE A 346 -1.07 15.50 3.36
N ASP A 347 -2.39 15.46 3.22
CA ASP A 347 -3.28 16.55 3.59
C ASP A 347 -3.64 16.52 5.08
N ALA A 348 -4.55 17.40 5.50
CA ALA A 348 -5.01 17.51 6.88
C ALA A 348 -5.83 16.28 7.36
N GLN A 349 -6.29 15.44 6.45
CA GLN A 349 -7.03 14.21 6.70
C GLN A 349 -6.13 12.97 6.60
N ASN A 350 -4.80 13.16 6.51
CA ASN A 350 -3.79 12.11 6.31
C ASN A 350 -3.97 11.34 4.98
N GLU A 351 -4.64 11.97 4.01
CA GLU A 351 -4.80 11.44 2.66
C GLU A 351 -3.65 11.91 1.75
N PRO A 352 -3.28 11.11 0.74
CA PRO A 352 -2.18 11.46 -0.17
C PRO A 352 -2.57 12.59 -1.14
N THR A 353 -1.60 13.45 -1.48
CA THR A 353 -1.83 14.64 -2.31
C THR A 353 -1.42 14.51 -3.78
N TYR A 354 -0.95 13.35 -4.22
CA TYR A 354 -0.58 13.12 -5.63
C TYR A 354 -1.80 12.78 -6.51
N PRO A 355 -1.76 13.08 -7.84
CA PRO A 355 -2.90 12.85 -8.72
C PRO A 355 -3.03 11.39 -9.17
N ALA A 356 -4.25 10.95 -9.45
CA ALA A 356 -4.52 9.67 -10.07
C ALA A 356 -4.05 9.66 -11.54
N ALA A 357 -3.41 8.57 -11.96
CA ALA A 357 -3.03 8.32 -13.34
C ALA A 357 -4.11 7.51 -14.06
N VAL A 358 -4.75 8.10 -15.06
CA VAL A 358 -5.69 7.36 -15.95
C VAL A 358 -4.89 6.50 -16.91
N GLN A 359 -5.28 5.25 -17.04
CA GLN A 359 -4.62 4.24 -17.88
C GLN A 359 -5.66 3.58 -18.78
N ILE A 360 -5.25 3.24 -19.98
CA ILE A 360 -6.01 2.40 -20.91
C ILE A 360 -5.15 1.17 -21.19
N VAL A 361 -5.69 0.01 -20.89
CA VAL A 361 -4.99 -1.27 -21.13
C VAL A 361 -4.87 -1.54 -22.61
N GLN A 362 -3.67 -1.98 -23.06
CA GLN A 362 -3.33 -2.31 -24.44
C GLN A 362 -2.54 -3.62 -24.48
#